data_3b74bd894fb0d463de687e53e30fd8f7
#
_entry.id   3b74bd894fb0d463de687e53e30fd8f7
#
_cell.length_a   1.000
_cell.length_b   1.000
_cell.length_c   1.000
_cell.angle_alpha   90.00
_cell.angle_beta   90.00
_cell.angle_gamma   90.00
#
_symmetry.space_group_name_H-M   'P 1'
#
loop_
_entity.id
_entity.type
_entity.pdbx_description
1 polymer ?
#
loop_
_entity_poly.entity_id
_entity_poly.type
_entity_poly.pdbx_seq_one_letter_code
_entity_poly.pdbx_strand_id
1 'polypeptide(L)'
;ALQSSINSVGYVKYDEDRMVHIHPRVEGWVDKLYTKAAGDPVKKGDPLYALYSPQLVNAQEEFLLAVRSDNKRLIQASANRLKVFHIDDAFITALRKTQQVQQTVKFYAPQSGVIDNLPIREGFYVKPDTTMMSIATLEDVWVEVEIFERQVSLIETGLPVAITMDYQPNEIWHGVIDYIYPTLDPQTRTLRVRVRVANKDAALKPNMFAQVAIETKPRPRALLVPRDAVIRTGSQNRVVLALGDGRFKSVAVDLGNSNALYSEIKGGLEPDDQVVVSAQFLLDSESSKTSNFARMSSDEADHRGMDHGAMNHGAMNHEAMNHGAMNHEAMNHEAMNHETMNHGEMNHGEINDEAMDHSKMDHSKMNHSKMNHSE
;
A
#
# COMPACT_ATOMS: atom_id res chain seq x y z
N ALA A 1 10.14 -30.70 3.37
CA ALA A 1 10.21 -29.28 3.70
C ALA A 1 8.85 -28.65 3.41
N LEU A 2 8.31 -27.87 4.32
CA LEU A 2 7.07 -27.12 4.09
C LEU A 2 7.43 -25.86 3.31
N GLN A 3 6.97 -25.75 2.07
CA GLN A 3 6.97 -24.53 1.31
C GLN A 3 5.57 -23.93 1.44
N SER A 4 5.47 -22.75 2.02
CA SER A 4 4.23 -22.01 2.11
C SER A 4 4.26 -20.81 1.17
N SER A 5 3.14 -20.51 0.55
CA SER A 5 2.96 -19.28 -0.22
C SER A 5 2.11 -18.31 0.60
N ILE A 6 2.48 -17.04 0.54
CA ILE A 6 1.67 -15.95 1.08
C ILE A 6 0.92 -15.36 -0.09
N ASN A 7 -0.41 -15.50 -0.07
CA ASN A 7 -1.27 -14.86 -1.05
C ASN A 7 -1.69 -13.50 -0.52
N SER A 8 -1.49 -12.48 -1.30
CA SER A 8 -1.85 -11.11 -1.00
C SER A 8 -2.26 -10.36 -2.26
N VAL A 9 -2.51 -9.10 -2.10
CA VAL A 9 -2.90 -8.18 -3.18
C VAL A 9 -1.93 -7.02 -3.24
N GLY A 10 -1.84 -6.41 -4.41
CA GLY A 10 -1.00 -5.26 -4.62
C GLY A 10 -1.48 -4.40 -5.78
N TYR A 11 -0.83 -3.27 -5.95
CA TYR A 11 -1.09 -2.32 -7.03
C TYR A 11 0.16 -2.09 -7.83
N VAL A 12 0.00 -2.08 -9.15
CA VAL A 12 1.08 -1.71 -10.07
C VAL A 12 1.35 -0.22 -9.92
N LYS A 13 2.62 0.15 -9.79
CA LYS A 13 3.12 1.52 -9.71
C LYS A 13 4.21 1.73 -10.75
N TYR A 14 4.44 3.00 -11.12
CA TYR A 14 5.63 3.34 -11.87
C TYR A 14 6.90 3.02 -11.07
N ASP A 15 7.99 2.74 -11.77
CA ASP A 15 9.32 2.75 -11.17
C ASP A 15 9.72 4.22 -10.92
N GLU A 16 9.52 4.68 -9.69
CA GLU A 16 9.80 6.07 -9.29
C GLU A 16 11.29 6.41 -9.38
N ASP A 17 12.19 5.42 -9.26
CA ASP A 17 13.63 5.62 -9.41
C ASP A 17 13.99 6.03 -10.86
N ARG A 18 13.13 5.72 -11.82
CA ARG A 18 13.29 6.05 -13.24
C ARG A 18 12.32 7.13 -13.72
N MET A 19 11.63 7.79 -12.80
CA MET A 19 10.77 8.91 -13.14
C MET A 19 11.57 10.21 -13.22
N VAL A 20 11.33 11.01 -14.23
CA VAL A 20 11.97 12.32 -14.41
C VAL A 20 10.90 13.40 -14.35
N HIS A 21 11.06 14.32 -13.40
CA HIS A 21 10.24 15.51 -13.31
C HIS A 21 10.85 16.64 -14.16
N ILE A 22 10.03 17.21 -15.01
CA ILE A 22 10.43 18.32 -15.89
C ILE A 22 10.04 19.63 -15.23
N HIS A 23 11.05 20.43 -14.91
CA HIS A 23 10.90 21.79 -14.41
C HIS A 23 11.55 22.77 -15.38
N PRO A 24 10.97 23.96 -15.61
CA PRO A 24 11.62 25.00 -16.38
C PRO A 24 12.82 25.53 -15.59
N ARG A 25 13.89 25.91 -16.28
CA ARG A 25 15.07 26.52 -15.62
C ARG A 25 14.97 28.02 -15.51
N VAL A 26 14.00 28.60 -16.20
CA VAL A 26 13.70 30.05 -16.19
C VAL A 26 12.18 30.22 -16.13
N GLU A 27 11.77 31.36 -15.61
CA GLU A 27 10.37 31.75 -15.64
C GLU A 27 9.94 32.19 -17.05
N GLY A 28 8.67 31.98 -17.38
CA GLY A 28 8.13 32.37 -18.67
C GLY A 28 6.73 31.85 -18.95
N TRP A 29 6.28 32.04 -20.15
CA TRP A 29 4.97 31.57 -20.63
C TRP A 29 5.13 30.37 -21.55
N VAL A 30 4.30 29.35 -21.31
CA VAL A 30 4.19 28.19 -22.19
C VAL A 30 3.45 28.63 -23.46
N ASP A 31 4.18 28.82 -24.54
CA ASP A 31 3.63 29.22 -25.83
C ASP A 31 2.95 28.03 -26.54
N LYS A 32 3.60 26.90 -26.53
CA LYS A 32 3.10 25.67 -27.15
C LYS A 32 3.41 24.44 -26.31
N LEU A 33 2.44 23.52 -26.26
CA LEU A 33 2.58 22.22 -25.62
C LEU A 33 2.42 21.13 -26.69
N TYR A 34 3.46 20.30 -26.85
CA TYR A 34 3.47 19.25 -27.88
C TYR A 34 2.86 17.95 -27.37
N THR A 35 2.96 17.69 -26.06
CA THR A 35 2.27 16.60 -25.35
C THR A 35 0.96 17.13 -24.78
N LYS A 36 -0.16 16.44 -24.97
CA LYS A 36 -1.48 16.98 -24.67
C LYS A 36 -2.19 16.31 -23.51
N ALA A 37 -1.80 15.09 -23.17
CA ALA A 37 -2.45 14.31 -22.13
C ALA A 37 -1.46 13.48 -21.29
N ALA A 38 -1.86 13.19 -20.04
CA ALA A 38 -1.24 12.11 -19.28
C ALA A 38 -1.52 10.78 -20.01
N GLY A 39 -0.51 9.91 -20.05
CA GLY A 39 -0.52 8.68 -20.86
C GLY A 39 0.06 8.81 -22.26
N ASP A 40 0.30 10.01 -22.76
CA ASP A 40 0.94 10.19 -24.07
C ASP A 40 2.35 9.59 -24.07
N PRO A 41 2.70 8.74 -25.07
CA PRO A 41 4.05 8.24 -25.21
C PRO A 41 4.98 9.32 -25.73
N VAL A 42 6.19 9.38 -25.23
CA VAL A 42 7.26 10.28 -25.69
C VAL A 42 8.55 9.52 -25.89
N LYS A 43 9.31 9.90 -26.89
CA LYS A 43 10.66 9.39 -27.15
C LYS A 43 11.69 10.42 -26.73
N LYS A 44 12.85 9.95 -26.30
CA LYS A 44 13.98 10.83 -26.01
C LYS A 44 14.26 11.73 -27.24
N GLY A 45 14.29 13.05 -27.00
CA GLY A 45 14.48 14.04 -28.06
C GLY A 45 13.19 14.55 -28.72
N ASP A 46 12.03 14.04 -28.39
CA ASP A 46 10.76 14.63 -28.85
C ASP A 46 10.53 16.00 -28.18
N PRO A 47 9.95 16.96 -28.88
CA PRO A 47 9.62 18.26 -28.30
C PRO A 47 8.50 18.09 -27.27
N LEU A 48 8.69 18.64 -26.07
CA LEU A 48 7.69 18.61 -24.99
C LEU A 48 6.88 19.91 -24.97
N TYR A 49 7.56 21.03 -24.90
CA TYR A 49 6.94 22.36 -24.84
C TYR A 49 7.84 23.41 -25.45
N ALA A 50 7.26 24.55 -25.79
CA ALA A 50 7.97 25.75 -26.19
C ALA A 50 7.67 26.86 -25.16
N LEU A 51 8.73 27.56 -24.71
CA LEU A 51 8.66 28.57 -23.66
C LEU A 51 9.11 29.92 -24.21
N TYR A 52 8.30 30.94 -24.02
CA TYR A 52 8.71 32.33 -24.10
C TYR A 52 9.24 32.79 -22.74
N SER A 53 10.46 33.32 -22.72
CA SER A 53 11.06 33.87 -21.52
C SER A 53 11.96 35.05 -21.86
N PRO A 54 11.74 36.24 -21.23
CA PRO A 54 12.63 37.37 -21.41
C PRO A 54 14.10 37.05 -21.02
N GLN A 55 14.30 36.19 -20.05
CA GLN A 55 15.65 35.76 -19.64
C GLN A 55 16.35 34.96 -20.75
N LEU A 56 15.61 34.10 -21.49
CA LEU A 56 16.15 33.35 -22.63
C LEU A 56 16.46 34.26 -23.81
N VAL A 57 15.61 35.25 -24.07
CA VAL A 57 15.83 36.26 -25.12
C VAL A 57 17.11 37.05 -24.81
N ASN A 58 17.24 37.60 -23.61
CA ASN A 58 18.42 38.35 -23.19
C ASN A 58 19.72 37.50 -23.27
N ALA A 59 19.65 36.23 -22.82
CA ALA A 59 20.82 35.34 -22.88
C ALA A 59 21.27 35.05 -24.33
N GLN A 60 20.33 34.95 -25.28
CA GLN A 60 20.62 34.80 -26.67
C GLN A 60 21.24 36.07 -27.26
N GLU A 61 20.73 37.26 -26.91
CA GLU A 61 21.29 38.56 -27.33
C GLU A 61 22.70 38.74 -26.80
N GLU A 62 22.97 38.42 -25.52
CA GLU A 62 24.33 38.45 -24.94
C GLU A 62 25.29 37.51 -25.71
N PHE A 63 24.83 36.30 -26.07
CA PHE A 63 25.64 35.36 -26.85
C PHE A 63 25.94 35.91 -28.26
N LEU A 64 24.95 36.46 -28.95
CA LEU A 64 25.15 37.04 -30.29
C LEU A 64 26.06 38.27 -30.23
N LEU A 65 25.98 39.10 -29.20
CA LEU A 65 26.87 40.23 -29.00
C LEU A 65 28.31 39.75 -28.80
N ALA A 66 28.51 38.70 -27.98
CA ALA A 66 29.82 38.08 -27.79
C ALA A 66 30.38 37.51 -29.12
N VAL A 67 29.55 36.86 -29.93
CA VAL A 67 29.96 36.35 -31.26
C VAL A 67 30.38 37.49 -32.18
N ARG A 68 29.64 38.61 -32.20
CA ARG A 68 29.99 39.78 -33.04
C ARG A 68 31.28 40.49 -32.61
N SER A 69 31.59 40.45 -31.31
CA SER A 69 32.83 41.02 -30.76
C SER A 69 34.05 40.11 -30.97
N ASP A 70 33.87 38.90 -31.48
CA ASP A 70 34.89 37.85 -31.69
C ASP A 70 35.73 37.54 -30.41
N ASN A 71 35.16 37.79 -29.24
CA ASN A 71 35.84 37.54 -27.98
C ASN A 71 35.55 36.10 -27.51
N LYS A 72 36.53 35.20 -27.69
CA LYS A 72 36.41 33.76 -27.37
C LYS A 72 35.97 33.49 -25.92
N ARG A 73 36.46 34.30 -24.96
CA ARG A 73 36.08 34.13 -23.54
C ARG A 73 34.62 34.49 -23.31
N LEU A 74 34.13 35.59 -23.86
CA LEU A 74 32.74 36.00 -23.77
C LEU A 74 31.81 35.01 -24.51
N ILE A 75 32.21 34.53 -25.66
CA ILE A 75 31.45 33.49 -26.40
C ILE A 75 31.30 32.25 -25.55
N GLN A 76 32.38 31.76 -24.92
CA GLN A 76 32.32 30.58 -24.07
C GLN A 76 31.46 30.82 -22.82
N ALA A 77 31.59 31.96 -22.18
CA ALA A 77 30.81 32.28 -20.98
C ALA A 77 29.31 32.38 -21.26
N SER A 78 28.94 33.09 -22.34
CA SER A 78 27.52 33.22 -22.73
C SER A 78 26.93 31.92 -23.27
N ALA A 79 27.71 31.08 -23.96
CA ALA A 79 27.29 29.73 -24.34
C ALA A 79 27.04 28.85 -23.13
N ASN A 80 27.94 28.90 -22.12
CA ASN A 80 27.74 28.16 -20.86
C ASN A 80 26.47 28.63 -20.10
N ARG A 81 26.18 29.93 -20.15
CA ARG A 81 24.93 30.46 -19.57
C ARG A 81 23.69 29.87 -20.24
N LEU A 82 23.67 29.76 -21.58
CA LEU A 82 22.60 29.11 -22.34
C LEU A 82 22.47 27.62 -21.93
N LYS A 83 23.59 26.91 -21.74
CA LYS A 83 23.59 25.50 -21.31
C LYS A 83 23.01 25.32 -19.90
N VAL A 84 23.25 26.27 -18.98
CA VAL A 84 22.65 26.28 -17.64
C VAL A 84 21.12 26.35 -17.72
N PHE A 85 20.57 27.00 -18.73
CA PHE A 85 19.14 27.04 -19.02
C PHE A 85 18.62 25.80 -19.76
N HIS A 86 19.44 24.75 -19.92
CA HIS A 86 19.15 23.52 -20.65
C HIS A 86 18.91 23.73 -22.14
N ILE A 87 19.54 24.76 -22.70
CA ILE A 87 19.59 24.94 -24.16
C ILE A 87 20.63 24.00 -24.73
N ASP A 88 20.25 23.24 -25.75
CA ASP A 88 21.13 22.26 -26.38
C ASP A 88 22.19 22.87 -27.28
N ASP A 89 23.25 22.13 -27.54
CA ASP A 89 24.37 22.59 -28.40
C ASP A 89 23.93 22.79 -29.85
N ALA A 90 22.94 22.08 -30.34
CA ALA A 90 22.37 22.23 -31.67
C ALA A 90 21.70 23.60 -31.82
N PHE A 91 20.92 24.00 -30.83
CA PHE A 91 20.31 25.33 -30.77
C PHE A 91 21.36 26.44 -30.74
N ILE A 92 22.39 26.32 -29.86
CA ILE A 92 23.49 27.31 -29.73
C ILE A 92 24.25 27.44 -31.09
N THR A 93 24.49 26.32 -31.75
CA THR A 93 25.14 26.30 -33.08
C THR A 93 24.27 26.96 -34.13
N ALA A 94 22.96 26.68 -34.17
CA ALA A 94 22.01 27.30 -35.06
C ALA A 94 21.92 28.82 -34.81
N LEU A 95 21.82 29.23 -33.53
CA LEU A 95 21.80 30.64 -33.13
C LEU A 95 23.04 31.40 -33.60
N ARG A 96 24.22 30.80 -33.44
CA ARG A 96 25.48 31.36 -33.96
C ARG A 96 25.48 31.52 -35.47
N LYS A 97 24.91 30.56 -36.20
CA LYS A 97 24.86 30.57 -37.69
C LYS A 97 23.81 31.56 -38.20
N THR A 98 22.62 31.56 -37.65
CA THR A 98 21.51 32.42 -38.12
C THR A 98 21.62 33.85 -37.62
N GLN A 99 22.28 34.08 -36.49
CA GLN A 99 22.36 35.37 -35.78
C GLN A 99 20.99 36.00 -35.48
N GLN A 100 19.96 35.18 -35.37
CA GLN A 100 18.59 35.62 -35.09
C GLN A 100 18.13 35.04 -33.77
N VAL A 101 17.69 35.92 -32.86
CA VAL A 101 17.11 35.56 -31.58
C VAL A 101 15.75 34.87 -31.80
N GLN A 102 15.55 33.75 -31.14
CA GLN A 102 14.26 33.07 -31.10
C GLN A 102 13.49 33.48 -29.87
N GLN A 103 12.30 34.06 -30.07
CA GLN A 103 11.42 34.49 -28.98
C GLN A 103 10.98 33.30 -28.11
N THR A 104 10.67 32.19 -28.76
CA THR A 104 10.19 30.96 -28.12
C THR A 104 11.21 29.84 -28.35
N VAL A 105 11.60 29.19 -27.26
CA VAL A 105 12.57 28.09 -27.26
C VAL A 105 11.91 26.77 -26.97
N LYS A 106 12.22 25.74 -27.75
CA LYS A 106 11.71 24.39 -27.58
C LYS A 106 12.57 23.62 -26.59
N PHE A 107 11.89 22.85 -25.71
CA PHE A 107 12.51 21.93 -24.78
C PHE A 107 12.10 20.49 -25.13
N TYR A 108 13.04 19.57 -24.95
CA TYR A 108 12.92 18.20 -25.45
C TYR A 108 12.95 17.18 -24.32
N ALA A 109 12.38 15.98 -24.58
CA ALA A 109 12.34 14.88 -23.64
C ALA A 109 13.76 14.34 -23.36
N PRO A 110 14.18 14.26 -22.08
CA PRO A 110 15.49 13.71 -21.72
C PRO A 110 15.54 12.19 -21.80
N GLN A 111 14.38 11.54 -21.76
CA GLN A 111 14.22 10.08 -21.83
C GLN A 111 12.95 9.71 -22.57
N SER A 112 12.87 8.45 -23.01
CA SER A 112 11.64 7.85 -23.53
C SER A 112 10.77 7.34 -22.39
N GLY A 113 9.44 7.35 -22.58
CA GLY A 113 8.49 6.88 -21.57
C GLY A 113 7.08 7.35 -21.89
N VAL A 114 6.28 7.50 -20.86
CA VAL A 114 4.92 8.05 -20.91
C VAL A 114 4.83 9.26 -19.99
N ILE A 115 3.99 10.21 -20.34
CA ILE A 115 3.67 11.34 -19.48
C ILE A 115 2.78 10.83 -18.33
N ASP A 116 3.26 10.90 -17.09
CA ASP A 116 2.47 10.53 -15.93
C ASP A 116 1.55 11.67 -15.46
N ASN A 117 2.12 12.87 -15.36
CA ASN A 117 1.40 14.05 -14.87
C ASN A 117 1.63 15.24 -15.81
N LEU A 118 0.57 15.98 -16.14
CA LEU A 118 0.60 17.15 -16.99
C LEU A 118 -0.33 18.27 -16.46
N PRO A 119 0.07 18.97 -15.38
CA PRO A 119 -0.76 20.00 -14.75
C PRO A 119 -0.82 21.30 -15.54
N ILE A 120 0.07 21.53 -16.50
CA ILE A 120 0.19 22.78 -17.27
C ILE A 120 -0.64 22.76 -18.54
N ARG A 121 -0.88 23.96 -19.10
CA ARG A 121 -1.54 24.18 -20.38
C ARG A 121 -0.82 25.31 -21.15
N GLU A 122 -1.09 25.44 -22.45
CA GLU A 122 -0.65 26.56 -23.25
C GLU A 122 -1.16 27.86 -22.64
N GLY A 123 -0.34 28.90 -22.63
CA GLY A 123 -0.62 30.18 -22.00
C GLY A 123 -0.29 30.27 -20.49
N PHE A 124 0.04 29.16 -19.82
CA PHE A 124 0.43 29.20 -18.41
C PHE A 124 1.76 29.93 -18.22
N TYR A 125 1.82 30.75 -17.18
CA TYR A 125 3.06 31.28 -16.66
C TYR A 125 3.68 30.28 -15.70
N VAL A 126 4.94 29.94 -15.92
CA VAL A 126 5.67 28.91 -15.14
C VAL A 126 6.95 29.48 -14.55
N LYS A 127 7.35 28.93 -13.41
CA LYS A 127 8.57 29.29 -12.67
C LYS A 127 9.43 28.04 -12.46
N PRO A 128 10.70 28.17 -12.06
CA PRO A 128 11.59 27.03 -11.82
C PRO A 128 11.10 25.99 -10.83
N ASP A 129 10.23 26.36 -9.89
CA ASP A 129 9.59 25.47 -8.90
C ASP A 129 8.34 24.74 -9.47
N THR A 130 7.87 25.13 -10.64
CA THR A 130 6.67 24.53 -11.25
C THR A 130 7.02 23.18 -11.88
N THR A 131 6.41 22.10 -11.42
CA THR A 131 6.45 20.81 -12.11
C THR A 131 5.61 20.90 -13.36
N MET A 132 6.24 20.88 -14.53
CA MET A 132 5.53 21.00 -15.80
C MET A 132 4.90 19.67 -16.24
N MET A 133 5.64 18.60 -16.06
CA MET A 133 5.21 17.23 -16.35
C MET A 133 6.18 16.24 -15.72
N SER A 134 5.76 14.99 -15.63
CA SER A 134 6.61 13.85 -15.23
C SER A 134 6.63 12.83 -16.36
N ILE A 135 7.81 12.27 -16.64
CA ILE A 135 8.00 11.21 -17.64
C ILE A 135 8.45 9.96 -16.90
N ALA A 136 7.64 8.90 -16.99
CA ALA A 136 7.93 7.60 -16.39
C ALA A 136 8.17 6.55 -17.47
N THR A 137 9.04 5.59 -17.21
CA THR A 137 9.22 4.43 -18.08
C THR A 137 8.25 3.33 -17.69
N LEU A 138 7.83 2.49 -18.66
CA LEU A 138 7.00 1.31 -18.42
C LEU A 138 7.76 0.00 -18.65
N GLU A 139 9.08 0.05 -18.89
CA GLU A 139 9.89 -1.15 -19.12
C GLU A 139 9.98 -2.03 -17.88
N ASP A 140 10.13 -1.40 -16.73
CA ASP A 140 10.00 -2.01 -15.41
C ASP A 140 8.91 -1.29 -14.64
N VAL A 141 8.18 -2.02 -13.83
CA VAL A 141 7.15 -1.49 -12.95
C VAL A 141 7.35 -2.04 -11.54
N TRP A 142 6.83 -1.35 -10.56
CA TRP A 142 6.74 -1.86 -9.22
C TRP A 142 5.34 -2.41 -8.96
N VAL A 143 5.27 -3.42 -8.12
CA VAL A 143 4.02 -3.86 -7.51
C VAL A 143 4.16 -3.66 -6.00
N GLU A 144 3.40 -2.72 -5.47
CA GLU A 144 3.29 -2.51 -4.02
C GLU A 144 2.30 -3.50 -3.46
N VAL A 145 2.79 -4.40 -2.62
CA VAL A 145 2.03 -5.50 -2.02
C VAL A 145 1.81 -5.23 -0.54
N GLU A 146 0.60 -5.47 -0.06
CA GLU A 146 0.24 -5.32 1.35
C GLU A 146 0.31 -6.66 2.07
N ILE A 147 1.19 -6.78 3.06
CA ILE A 147 1.41 -8.00 3.84
C ILE A 147 0.91 -7.81 5.27
N PHE A 148 0.05 -8.70 5.75
CA PHE A 148 -0.43 -8.65 7.13
C PHE A 148 0.71 -8.81 8.14
N GLU A 149 0.62 -8.09 9.26
CA GLU A 149 1.62 -8.10 10.35
C GLU A 149 2.03 -9.52 10.78
N ARG A 150 1.08 -10.45 10.89
CA ARG A 150 1.33 -11.85 11.25
C ARG A 150 2.23 -12.62 10.28
N GLN A 151 2.41 -12.14 9.05
CA GLN A 151 3.17 -12.78 7.98
C GLN A 151 4.53 -12.12 7.75
N VAL A 152 4.79 -10.98 8.37
CA VAL A 152 6.01 -10.17 8.17
C VAL A 152 7.29 -10.98 8.46
N SER A 153 7.27 -11.85 9.48
CA SER A 153 8.42 -12.70 9.83
C SER A 153 8.81 -13.73 8.76
N LEU A 154 7.95 -13.92 7.74
CA LEU A 154 8.18 -14.85 6.64
C LEU A 154 8.71 -14.16 5.38
N ILE A 155 8.76 -12.82 5.39
CA ILE A 155 9.13 -12.00 4.23
C ILE A 155 10.56 -11.53 4.36
N GLU A 156 11.32 -11.71 3.28
CA GLU A 156 12.69 -11.24 3.14
C GLU A 156 12.89 -10.67 1.73
N THR A 157 13.85 -9.77 1.57
CA THR A 157 14.26 -9.30 0.24
C THR A 157 14.85 -10.44 -0.58
N GLY A 158 14.60 -10.43 -1.89
CA GLY A 158 15.06 -11.47 -2.80
C GLY A 158 14.12 -12.68 -2.93
N LEU A 159 13.00 -12.72 -2.20
CA LEU A 159 12.02 -13.80 -2.39
C LEU A 159 11.34 -13.67 -3.76
N PRO A 160 11.14 -14.80 -4.46
CA PRO A 160 10.42 -14.84 -5.73
C PRO A 160 8.94 -14.62 -5.50
N VAL A 161 8.33 -13.92 -6.44
CA VAL A 161 6.92 -13.52 -6.41
C VAL A 161 6.28 -13.83 -7.74
N ALA A 162 5.16 -14.55 -7.71
CA ALA A 162 4.29 -14.75 -8.86
C ALA A 162 3.12 -13.76 -8.78
N ILE A 163 2.83 -13.10 -9.89
CA ILE A 163 1.83 -12.05 -10.00
C ILE A 163 0.86 -12.42 -11.10
N THR A 164 -0.43 -12.34 -10.82
CA THR A 164 -1.50 -12.56 -11.78
C THR A 164 -2.46 -11.38 -11.77
N MET A 165 -3.06 -11.12 -12.92
CA MET A 165 -4.03 -10.04 -13.11
C MET A 165 -5.41 -10.63 -13.46
N ASP A 166 -6.48 -10.05 -12.95
CA ASP A 166 -7.83 -10.55 -13.19
C ASP A 166 -8.22 -10.52 -14.67
N TYR A 167 -7.67 -9.56 -15.44
CA TYR A 167 -7.96 -9.42 -16.87
C TYR A 167 -7.18 -10.41 -17.75
N GLN A 168 -6.11 -11.03 -17.25
CA GLN A 168 -5.29 -12.05 -17.90
C GLN A 168 -4.90 -13.16 -16.91
N PRO A 169 -5.86 -13.98 -16.44
CA PRO A 169 -5.64 -14.96 -15.38
C PRO A 169 -4.68 -16.10 -15.76
N ASN A 170 -4.45 -16.30 -17.06
CA ASN A 170 -3.54 -17.34 -17.56
C ASN A 170 -2.08 -16.86 -17.72
N GLU A 171 -1.81 -15.57 -17.54
CA GLU A 171 -0.47 -15.01 -17.63
C GLU A 171 0.09 -14.75 -16.24
N ILE A 172 1.30 -15.22 -16.01
CA ILE A 172 1.99 -15.08 -14.73
C ILE A 172 3.25 -14.24 -14.95
N TRP A 173 3.29 -13.10 -14.27
CA TRP A 173 4.48 -12.28 -14.22
C TRP A 173 5.32 -12.67 -13.01
N HIS A 174 6.63 -12.73 -13.18
CA HIS A 174 7.57 -13.07 -12.13
C HIS A 174 8.34 -11.82 -11.71
N GLY A 175 8.41 -11.61 -10.42
CA GLY A 175 9.17 -10.53 -9.81
C GLY A 175 9.95 -11.01 -8.59
N VAL A 176 10.66 -10.09 -7.97
CA VAL A 176 11.36 -10.32 -6.72
C VAL A 176 11.09 -9.18 -5.74
N ILE A 177 11.03 -9.50 -4.45
CA ILE A 177 10.97 -8.48 -3.41
C ILE A 177 12.29 -7.73 -3.40
N ASP A 178 12.29 -6.46 -3.77
CA ASP A 178 13.47 -5.60 -3.75
C ASP A 178 13.52 -4.68 -2.53
N TYR A 179 12.37 -4.34 -1.96
CA TYR A 179 12.32 -3.47 -0.79
C TYR A 179 11.15 -3.82 0.15
N ILE A 180 11.41 -3.73 1.44
CA ILE A 180 10.41 -3.88 2.51
C ILE A 180 10.35 -2.56 3.27
N TYR A 181 9.19 -1.88 3.26
CA TYR A 181 9.02 -0.63 3.96
C TYR A 181 9.11 -0.84 5.48
N PRO A 182 9.81 0.02 6.23
CA PRO A 182 10.04 -0.19 7.66
C PRO A 182 8.85 0.19 8.53
N THR A 183 7.76 0.68 7.93
CA THR A 183 6.58 1.18 8.65
C THR A 183 5.33 0.38 8.28
N LEU A 184 4.54 0.03 9.30
CA LEU A 184 3.21 -0.54 9.14
C LEU A 184 2.18 0.57 8.94
N ASP A 185 1.20 0.29 8.09
CA ASP A 185 0.00 1.12 8.01
C ASP A 185 -0.89 0.83 9.25
N PRO A 186 -1.19 1.84 10.08
CA PRO A 186 -1.94 1.62 11.32
C PRO A 186 -3.43 1.30 11.10
N GLN A 187 -3.98 1.66 9.94
CA GLN A 187 -5.40 1.43 9.63
C GLN A 187 -5.63 0.00 9.16
N THR A 188 -4.80 -0.46 8.22
CA THR A 188 -4.92 -1.80 7.62
C THR A 188 -4.13 -2.86 8.37
N ARG A 189 -3.18 -2.46 9.24
CA ARG A 189 -2.20 -3.33 9.91
C ARG A 189 -1.41 -4.17 8.93
N THR A 190 -1.06 -3.56 7.79
CA THR A 190 -0.26 -4.18 6.75
C THR A 190 1.10 -3.52 6.64
N LEU A 191 2.09 -4.31 6.24
CA LEU A 191 3.40 -3.86 5.82
C LEU A 191 3.42 -3.77 4.30
N ARG A 192 3.88 -2.66 3.76
CA ARG A 192 4.08 -2.53 2.32
C ARG A 192 5.40 -3.18 1.90
N VAL A 193 5.34 -3.91 0.81
CA VAL A 193 6.48 -4.61 0.21
C VAL A 193 6.51 -4.24 -1.26
N ARG A 194 7.67 -3.85 -1.76
CA ARG A 194 7.88 -3.50 -3.16
C ARG A 194 8.45 -4.70 -3.91
N VAL A 195 7.78 -5.06 -4.98
CA VAL A 195 8.20 -6.12 -5.91
C VAL A 195 8.55 -5.47 -7.24
N ARG A 196 9.73 -5.71 -7.76
CA ARG A 196 10.16 -5.25 -9.09
C ARG A 196 9.79 -6.30 -10.13
N VAL A 197 9.17 -5.85 -11.21
CA VAL A 197 8.66 -6.69 -12.30
C VAL A 197 9.07 -6.11 -13.63
N ALA A 198 9.68 -6.93 -14.49
CA ALA A 198 9.96 -6.54 -15.87
C ALA A 198 8.66 -6.54 -16.70
N ASN A 199 8.42 -5.47 -17.42
CA ASN A 199 7.18 -5.22 -18.17
C ASN A 199 7.49 -4.97 -19.66
N LYS A 200 8.01 -5.99 -20.34
CA LYS A 200 8.53 -5.87 -21.72
C LYS A 200 7.51 -5.37 -22.73
N ASP A 201 6.26 -5.78 -22.59
CA ASP A 201 5.19 -5.45 -23.54
C ASP A 201 4.29 -4.30 -23.06
N ALA A 202 4.69 -3.59 -21.98
CA ALA A 202 3.89 -2.57 -21.31
C ALA A 202 2.44 -3.04 -20.98
N ALA A 203 2.28 -4.35 -20.74
CA ALA A 203 1.01 -4.97 -20.40
C ALA A 203 0.54 -4.55 -19.00
N LEU A 204 1.49 -4.45 -18.06
CA LEU A 204 1.23 -3.97 -16.71
C LEU A 204 1.15 -2.44 -16.73
N LYS A 205 -0.03 -1.91 -16.42
CA LYS A 205 -0.24 -0.46 -16.37
C LYS A 205 -0.36 -0.01 -14.92
N PRO A 206 0.20 1.14 -14.55
CA PRO A 206 0.05 1.71 -13.22
C PRO A 206 -1.40 1.79 -12.78
N ASN A 207 -1.63 1.60 -11.48
CA ASN A 207 -2.91 1.50 -10.81
C ASN A 207 -3.73 0.24 -11.11
N MET A 208 -3.19 -0.73 -11.87
CA MET A 208 -3.83 -2.05 -11.97
C MET A 208 -3.73 -2.81 -10.66
N PHE A 209 -4.78 -3.56 -10.35
CA PHE A 209 -4.84 -4.47 -9.22
C PHE A 209 -4.20 -5.81 -9.58
N ALA A 210 -3.37 -6.32 -8.68
CA ALA A 210 -2.60 -7.55 -8.85
C ALA A 210 -2.88 -8.54 -7.72
N GLN A 211 -3.07 -9.80 -8.05
CA GLN A 211 -3.01 -10.90 -7.10
C GLN A 211 -1.57 -11.38 -7.02
N VAL A 212 -1.06 -11.54 -5.82
CA VAL A 212 0.36 -11.76 -5.57
C VAL A 212 0.56 -13.00 -4.71
N ALA A 213 1.37 -13.95 -5.17
CA ALA A 213 1.79 -15.13 -4.44
C ALA A 213 3.30 -15.06 -4.17
N ILE A 214 3.68 -14.89 -2.91
CA ILE A 214 5.08 -14.83 -2.47
C ILE A 214 5.49 -16.22 -2.00
N GLU A 215 6.51 -16.77 -2.60
CA GLU A 215 7.06 -18.06 -2.19
C GLU A 215 8.03 -17.86 -1.03
N THR A 216 7.67 -18.41 0.13
CA THR A 216 8.53 -18.33 1.31
C THR A 216 9.64 -19.38 1.26
N LYS A 217 10.75 -19.14 1.97
CA LYS A 217 11.81 -20.14 2.09
C LYS A 217 11.27 -21.44 2.68
N PRO A 218 11.59 -22.59 2.09
CA PRO A 218 11.20 -23.88 2.66
C PRO A 218 11.85 -24.06 4.04
N ARG A 219 11.05 -24.50 5.02
CA ARG A 219 11.55 -24.85 6.35
C ARG A 219 12.01 -26.32 6.35
N PRO A 220 13.32 -26.58 6.38
CA PRO A 220 13.81 -27.93 6.53
C PRO A 220 13.51 -28.43 7.94
N ARG A 221 13.14 -29.71 8.09
CA ARG A 221 12.86 -30.42 9.36
C ARG A 221 11.53 -30.05 10.05
N ALA A 222 10.56 -29.46 9.37
CA ALA A 222 9.21 -29.35 9.91
C ALA A 222 8.56 -30.76 9.92
N LEU A 223 8.02 -31.16 11.04
CA LEU A 223 7.14 -32.35 11.12
C LEU A 223 5.80 -31.97 10.48
N LEU A 224 5.41 -32.69 9.44
CA LEU A 224 4.24 -32.37 8.65
C LEU A 224 3.19 -33.48 8.75
N VAL A 225 1.94 -33.08 8.94
CA VAL A 225 0.78 -33.98 8.80
C VAL A 225 -0.15 -33.46 7.72
N PRO A 226 -0.89 -34.36 7.02
CA PRO A 226 -1.95 -33.92 6.12
C PRO A 226 -2.92 -33.01 6.86
N ARG A 227 -3.36 -31.94 6.20
CA ARG A 227 -4.27 -30.97 6.81
C ARG A 227 -5.55 -31.60 7.33
N ASP A 228 -6.05 -32.61 6.59
CA ASP A 228 -7.25 -33.36 6.94
C ASP A 228 -7.10 -34.27 8.17
N ALA A 229 -5.86 -34.56 8.61
CA ALA A 229 -5.62 -35.30 9.84
C ALA A 229 -5.80 -34.44 11.11
N VAL A 230 -5.87 -33.11 10.97
CA VAL A 230 -5.93 -32.19 12.09
C VAL A 230 -7.37 -31.86 12.44
N ILE A 231 -7.80 -32.26 13.63
CA ILE A 231 -9.08 -31.89 14.22
C ILE A 231 -8.92 -30.56 14.95
N ARG A 232 -9.61 -29.53 14.48
CA ARG A 232 -9.60 -28.19 15.09
C ARG A 232 -10.86 -28.03 15.93
N THR A 233 -10.71 -28.02 17.24
CA THR A 233 -11.78 -27.64 18.16
C THR A 233 -11.56 -26.21 18.64
N GLY A 234 -12.58 -25.55 19.16
CA GLY A 234 -12.48 -24.15 19.58
C GLY A 234 -11.40 -23.89 20.64
N SER A 235 -10.99 -24.91 21.41
CA SER A 235 -10.02 -24.80 22.49
C SER A 235 -8.69 -25.51 22.23
N GLN A 236 -8.64 -26.51 21.36
CA GLN A 236 -7.44 -27.35 21.14
C GLN A 236 -7.38 -27.87 19.70
N ASN A 237 -6.17 -28.12 19.22
CA ASN A 237 -5.94 -28.85 17.98
C ASN A 237 -5.50 -30.27 18.36
N ARG A 238 -6.05 -31.26 17.68
CA ARG A 238 -5.82 -32.68 18.00
C ARG A 238 -5.55 -33.48 16.73
N VAL A 239 -4.82 -34.56 16.90
CA VAL A 239 -4.58 -35.57 15.87
C VAL A 239 -4.85 -36.94 16.46
N VAL A 240 -5.38 -37.87 15.69
CA VAL A 240 -5.60 -39.26 16.12
C VAL A 240 -4.43 -40.10 15.65
N LEU A 241 -3.73 -40.72 16.57
CA LEU A 241 -2.66 -41.70 16.32
C LEU A 241 -3.25 -43.11 16.16
N ALA A 242 -2.73 -43.86 15.21
CA ALA A 242 -2.99 -45.29 15.08
C ALA A 242 -1.87 -46.06 15.78
N LEU A 243 -2.20 -46.77 16.87
CA LEU A 243 -1.26 -47.53 17.69
C LEU A 243 -1.10 -49.01 17.26
N GLY A 244 -1.78 -49.39 16.19
CA GLY A 244 -1.89 -50.77 15.76
C GLY A 244 -3.01 -51.55 16.47
N ASP A 245 -3.32 -52.73 15.98
CA ASP A 245 -4.34 -53.67 16.54
C ASP A 245 -5.73 -53.02 16.75
N GLY A 246 -6.08 -52.04 15.89
CA GLY A 246 -7.36 -51.33 16.01
C GLY A 246 -7.43 -50.32 17.16
N ARG A 247 -6.30 -50.00 17.79
CA ARG A 247 -6.23 -49.02 18.90
C ARG A 247 -5.88 -47.64 18.38
N PHE A 248 -6.56 -46.64 18.87
CA PHE A 248 -6.39 -45.24 18.50
C PHE A 248 -6.25 -44.38 19.76
N LYS A 249 -5.46 -43.28 19.63
CA LYS A 249 -5.24 -42.31 20.70
C LYS A 249 -5.35 -40.89 20.16
N SER A 250 -6.21 -40.09 20.75
CA SER A 250 -6.28 -38.65 20.43
C SER A 250 -5.21 -37.90 21.22
N VAL A 251 -4.38 -37.11 20.52
CA VAL A 251 -3.28 -36.35 21.10
C VAL A 251 -3.45 -34.87 20.76
N ALA A 252 -3.28 -34.03 21.77
CA ALA A 252 -3.22 -32.59 21.55
C ALA A 252 -1.92 -32.19 20.85
N VAL A 253 -2.00 -31.30 19.86
CA VAL A 253 -0.85 -30.88 19.08
C VAL A 253 -0.77 -29.37 18.97
N ASP A 254 0.47 -28.87 18.95
CA ASP A 254 0.76 -27.47 18.67
C ASP A 254 0.99 -27.30 17.19
N LEU A 255 0.14 -26.49 16.55
CA LEU A 255 0.24 -26.22 15.11
C LEU A 255 1.22 -25.10 14.83
N GLY A 256 1.98 -25.28 13.77
CA GLY A 256 2.77 -24.22 13.13
C GLY A 256 2.09 -23.67 11.87
N ASN A 257 2.87 -23.43 10.85
CA ASN A 257 2.39 -22.98 9.55
C ASN A 257 1.65 -24.11 8.81
N SER A 258 0.70 -23.73 7.98
CA SER A 258 -0.05 -24.69 7.14
C SER A 258 -0.07 -24.19 5.71
N ASN A 259 -0.02 -25.10 4.76
CA ASN A 259 -0.32 -24.84 3.35
C ASN A 259 -1.66 -25.52 2.97
N ALA A 260 -1.93 -25.61 1.66
CA ALA A 260 -3.17 -26.22 1.18
C ALA A 260 -3.28 -27.72 1.56
N LEU A 261 -2.16 -28.44 1.63
CA LEU A 261 -2.11 -29.90 1.81
C LEU A 261 -1.66 -30.36 3.19
N TYR A 262 -0.75 -29.62 3.84
CA TYR A 262 -0.08 -30.03 5.07
C TYR A 262 -0.16 -28.96 6.15
N SER A 263 -0.14 -29.41 7.40
CA SER A 263 0.05 -28.58 8.60
C SER A 263 1.34 -28.97 9.31
N GLU A 264 2.12 -27.96 9.72
CA GLU A 264 3.32 -28.13 10.55
C GLU A 264 2.90 -28.42 12.00
N ILE A 265 3.55 -29.41 12.61
CA ILE A 265 3.40 -29.73 14.02
C ILE A 265 4.69 -29.29 14.75
N LYS A 266 4.52 -28.41 15.73
CA LYS A 266 5.63 -27.90 16.57
C LYS A 266 5.84 -28.77 17.80
N GLY A 267 4.79 -29.44 18.27
CA GLY A 267 4.83 -30.30 19.45
C GLY A 267 3.63 -31.24 19.52
N GLY A 268 3.78 -32.34 20.27
CA GLY A 268 2.73 -33.32 20.48
C GLY A 268 2.80 -34.56 19.59
N LEU A 269 3.69 -34.59 18.58
CA LEU A 269 3.96 -35.78 17.76
C LEU A 269 5.46 -36.02 17.61
N GLU A 270 5.83 -37.27 17.39
CA GLU A 270 7.17 -37.67 17.07
C GLU A 270 7.29 -38.07 15.57
N PRO A 271 8.51 -37.99 14.97
CA PRO A 271 8.74 -38.57 13.66
C PRO A 271 8.34 -40.06 13.68
N ASP A 272 7.71 -40.51 12.58
CA ASP A 272 7.24 -41.88 12.38
C ASP A 272 5.89 -42.24 13.05
N ASP A 273 5.27 -41.32 13.82
CA ASP A 273 3.92 -41.51 14.29
C ASP A 273 2.91 -41.69 13.12
N GLN A 274 2.09 -42.71 13.21
CA GLN A 274 1.04 -42.96 12.23
C GLN A 274 -0.22 -42.18 12.56
N VAL A 275 -0.61 -41.26 11.70
CA VAL A 275 -1.78 -40.40 11.90
C VAL A 275 -2.97 -40.86 11.04
N VAL A 276 -4.16 -40.79 11.59
CA VAL A 276 -5.40 -41.10 10.89
C VAL A 276 -5.84 -39.90 10.06
N VAL A 277 -6.02 -40.08 8.76
CA VAL A 277 -6.40 -39.00 7.82
C VAL A 277 -7.89 -39.03 7.41
N SER A 278 -8.61 -40.09 7.80
CA SER A 278 -10.05 -40.21 7.51
C SER A 278 -10.81 -40.73 8.75
N ALA A 279 -12.06 -40.32 8.92
CA ALA A 279 -12.91 -40.66 10.07
C ALA A 279 -12.34 -40.25 11.45
N GLN A 280 -11.30 -39.44 11.51
CA GLN A 280 -10.61 -38.98 12.72
C GLN A 280 -11.55 -38.30 13.72
N PHE A 281 -12.57 -37.56 13.22
CA PHE A 281 -13.56 -36.89 14.06
C PHE A 281 -14.42 -37.86 14.86
N LEU A 282 -14.83 -38.99 14.24
CA LEU A 282 -15.60 -40.02 14.92
C LEU A 282 -14.79 -40.70 16.03
N LEU A 283 -13.52 -41.00 15.74
CA LEU A 283 -12.58 -41.60 16.70
C LEU A 283 -12.26 -40.66 17.87
N ASP A 284 -12.08 -39.36 17.62
CA ASP A 284 -11.86 -38.37 18.66
C ASP A 284 -13.10 -38.19 19.56
N SER A 285 -14.29 -38.17 18.95
CA SER A 285 -15.55 -38.08 19.68
C SER A 285 -15.76 -39.28 20.61
N GLU A 286 -15.46 -40.49 20.14
CA GLU A 286 -15.58 -41.70 20.94
C GLU A 286 -14.54 -41.76 22.08
N SER A 287 -13.29 -41.39 21.80
CA SER A 287 -12.22 -41.30 22.78
C SER A 287 -12.55 -40.28 23.89
N SER A 288 -13.17 -39.16 23.53
CA SER A 288 -13.58 -38.11 24.49
C SER A 288 -14.72 -38.59 25.41
N LYS A 289 -15.67 -39.36 24.89
CA LYS A 289 -16.75 -39.96 25.69
C LYS A 289 -16.18 -40.95 26.70
N THR A 290 -15.29 -41.84 26.26
CA THR A 290 -14.69 -42.86 27.12
C THR A 290 -13.86 -42.24 28.23
N SER A 291 -13.12 -41.18 28.00
CA SER A 291 -12.34 -40.46 29.02
C SER A 291 -13.23 -39.74 30.05
N ASN A 292 -14.38 -39.22 29.64
CA ASN A 292 -15.34 -38.60 30.56
C ASN A 292 -16.04 -39.65 31.43
N PHE A 293 -16.36 -40.82 30.89
CA PHE A 293 -16.88 -41.93 31.68
C PHE A 293 -15.87 -42.44 32.72
N ALA A 294 -14.59 -42.55 32.37
CA ALA A 294 -13.54 -42.94 33.28
C ALA A 294 -13.35 -41.94 34.45
N ARG A 295 -13.52 -40.66 34.20
CA ARG A 295 -13.51 -39.63 35.28
C ARG A 295 -14.72 -39.72 36.16
N MET A 296 -15.92 -39.92 35.63
CA MET A 296 -17.14 -40.09 36.43
C MET A 296 -17.08 -41.36 37.33
N SER A 297 -16.47 -42.44 36.81
CA SER A 297 -16.31 -43.65 37.62
C SER A 297 -15.21 -43.56 38.68
N SER A 298 -14.20 -42.71 38.53
CA SER A 298 -13.18 -42.45 39.54
C SER A 298 -13.71 -41.55 40.66
N ASP A 299 -14.59 -40.62 40.38
CA ASP A 299 -15.23 -39.78 41.42
C ASP A 299 -16.24 -40.56 42.29
N GLU A 300 -16.91 -41.60 41.75
CA GLU A 300 -17.76 -42.46 42.55
C GLU A 300 -16.99 -43.41 43.50
N ALA A 301 -15.73 -43.71 43.23
CA ALA A 301 -14.92 -44.59 44.08
C ALA A 301 -14.36 -43.90 45.33
N ASP A 302 -14.18 -42.57 45.30
CA ASP A 302 -13.63 -41.79 46.40
C ASP A 302 -14.69 -41.36 47.45
N HIS A 303 -16.01 -41.49 47.12
CA HIS A 303 -17.10 -41.14 48.07
C HIS A 303 -17.54 -42.27 49.02
N ARG A 304 -16.93 -43.48 48.98
CA ARG A 304 -17.30 -44.59 49.89
C ARG A 304 -16.69 -44.52 51.26
N GLY A 305 -15.95 -43.47 51.63
CA GLY A 305 -15.30 -43.30 52.91
C GLY A 305 -15.83 -42.15 53.79
N MET A 306 -16.85 -41.40 53.35
CA MET A 306 -17.41 -40.36 54.20
C MET A 306 -18.68 -40.82 54.90
N ASP A 307 -18.58 -40.95 56.26
CA ASP A 307 -19.66 -41.26 57.18
C ASP A 307 -20.71 -40.14 57.17
N HIS A 308 -21.89 -40.41 56.62
CA HIS A 308 -23.04 -39.49 56.58
C HIS A 308 -23.83 -39.32 57.88
N GLY A 309 -23.24 -39.69 58.97
CA GLY A 309 -23.96 -39.74 60.28
C GLY A 309 -24.06 -38.44 61.07
N ALA A 310 -23.51 -37.32 60.65
CA ALA A 310 -23.44 -36.12 61.53
C ALA A 310 -23.83 -34.78 60.88
N MET A 311 -24.58 -34.75 59.79
CA MET A 311 -25.12 -33.48 59.30
C MET A 311 -26.63 -33.40 59.48
N ASN A 312 -27.00 -32.61 60.51
CA ASN A 312 -28.38 -32.28 60.86
C ASN A 312 -28.98 -31.31 59.80
N HIS A 313 -29.90 -31.83 58.98
CA HIS A 313 -30.60 -31.09 57.89
C HIS A 313 -31.65 -30.09 58.38
N GLY A 314 -31.64 -29.72 59.70
CA GLY A 314 -32.70 -28.91 60.26
C GLY A 314 -32.55 -27.39 60.31
N ALA A 315 -31.50 -26.79 59.70
CA ALA A 315 -31.22 -25.37 59.89
C ALA A 315 -30.94 -24.54 58.64
N MET A 316 -31.32 -24.99 57.46
CA MET A 316 -31.32 -24.09 56.29
C MET A 316 -32.73 -23.75 55.83
N ASN A 317 -33.18 -22.59 56.27
CA ASN A 317 -34.45 -22.01 55.91
C ASN A 317 -34.35 -21.50 54.46
N HIS A 318 -35.09 -22.13 53.54
CA HIS A 318 -35.13 -21.80 52.10
C HIS A 318 -35.88 -20.50 51.78
N GLU A 319 -36.35 -19.75 52.79
CA GLU A 319 -37.16 -18.54 52.52
C GLU A 319 -36.38 -17.24 52.40
N ALA A 320 -35.04 -17.24 52.45
CA ALA A 320 -34.26 -16.00 52.37
C ALA A 320 -33.49 -15.75 51.05
N MET A 321 -33.68 -16.56 50.01
CA MET A 321 -33.20 -16.20 48.70
C MET A 321 -34.35 -15.73 47.81
N ASN A 322 -34.61 -14.44 47.90
CA ASN A 322 -35.56 -13.77 47.07
C ASN A 322 -34.95 -13.60 45.63
N HIS A 323 -35.39 -14.45 44.71
CA HIS A 323 -35.10 -14.36 43.28
C HIS A 323 -35.76 -13.17 42.55
N GLY A 324 -36.34 -12.20 43.31
CA GLY A 324 -37.13 -11.11 42.79
C GLY A 324 -36.38 -9.81 42.44
N ALA A 325 -35.04 -9.76 42.52
CA ALA A 325 -34.32 -8.50 42.36
C ALA A 325 -33.33 -8.41 41.16
N MET A 326 -33.42 -9.31 40.19
CA MET A 326 -32.79 -9.07 38.90
C MET A 326 -33.88 -8.76 37.89
N ASN A 327 -34.20 -7.49 37.78
CA ASN A 327 -35.14 -7.00 36.79
C ASN A 327 -34.40 -6.91 35.42
N HIS A 328 -34.70 -7.84 34.52
CA HIS A 328 -34.18 -7.86 33.15
C HIS A 328 -34.78 -6.77 32.26
N GLU A 329 -35.64 -5.89 32.80
CA GLU A 329 -36.31 -4.85 32.04
C GLU A 329 -35.52 -3.51 31.92
N ALA A 330 -34.32 -3.40 32.51
CA ALA A 330 -33.54 -2.16 32.46
C ALA A 330 -32.45 -2.09 31.38
N MET A 331 -32.35 -3.08 30.49
CA MET A 331 -31.59 -2.92 29.27
C MET A 331 -32.53 -2.75 28.10
N ASN A 332 -33.01 -1.54 27.94
CA ASN A 332 -33.84 -1.16 26.81
C ASN A 332 -32.93 -0.98 25.58
N HIS A 333 -33.00 -1.93 24.65
CA HIS A 333 -32.32 -1.86 23.34
C HIS A 333 -32.92 -0.82 22.37
N GLU A 334 -33.89 -0.02 22.82
CA GLU A 334 -34.55 1.00 22.00
C GLU A 334 -33.90 2.39 22.02
N ALA A 335 -32.81 2.60 22.75
CA ALA A 335 -32.17 3.93 22.82
C ALA A 335 -31.00 4.14 21.86
N MET A 336 -30.74 3.24 20.92
CA MET A 336 -29.91 3.53 19.77
C MET A 336 -30.77 3.66 18.52
N ASN A 337 -31.43 4.78 18.40
CA ASN A 337 -32.20 5.14 17.22
C ASN A 337 -31.23 5.59 16.12
N HIS A 338 -31.03 4.74 15.09
CA HIS A 338 -30.23 5.04 13.90
C HIS A 338 -30.85 6.10 12.97
N GLU A 339 -31.93 6.76 13.39
CA GLU A 339 -32.70 7.70 12.54
C GLU A 339 -32.30 9.17 12.68
N THR A 340 -31.28 9.54 13.45
CA THR A 340 -30.88 10.95 13.58
C THR A 340 -29.55 11.32 12.93
N MET A 341 -29.03 10.48 12.03
CA MET A 341 -28.06 10.96 11.05
C MET A 341 -28.78 11.25 9.73
N ASN A 342 -29.46 12.37 9.70
CA ASN A 342 -30.06 12.91 8.49
C ASN A 342 -28.94 13.49 7.59
N HIS A 343 -28.54 12.74 6.55
CA HIS A 343 -27.69 13.20 5.44
C HIS A 343 -28.52 14.01 4.42
N GLY A 344 -29.53 14.72 4.86
CA GLY A 344 -30.32 15.61 4.05
C GLY A 344 -29.82 17.04 4.15
N GLU A 345 -29.43 17.59 2.99
CA GLU A 345 -29.40 19.03 2.68
C GLU A 345 -28.24 19.85 3.27
N MET A 346 -27.03 19.66 2.73
CA MET A 346 -26.23 20.83 2.41
C MET A 346 -26.78 21.42 1.10
N ASN A 347 -27.71 22.35 1.27
CA ASN A 347 -28.23 23.14 0.17
C ASN A 347 -27.16 24.17 -0.23
N HIS A 348 -26.50 23.96 -1.38
CA HIS A 348 -25.74 25.00 -2.07
C HIS A 348 -26.72 26.01 -2.67
N GLY A 349 -27.34 26.79 -1.78
CA GLY A 349 -28.11 27.99 -2.16
C GLY A 349 -27.17 29.03 -2.76
N GLU A 350 -27.49 29.42 -3.96
CA GLU A 350 -26.89 30.48 -4.76
C GLU A 350 -26.58 31.71 -3.93
N ILE A 351 -25.29 32.09 -3.89
CA ILE A 351 -24.90 33.43 -3.42
C ILE A 351 -25.22 34.40 -4.53
N ASN A 352 -26.29 35.12 -4.37
CA ASN A 352 -26.70 36.22 -5.26
C ASN A 352 -25.72 37.37 -5.08
N ASP A 353 -24.99 37.72 -6.14
CA ASP A 353 -23.97 38.79 -6.26
C ASP A 353 -24.56 40.21 -6.35
N GLU A 354 -25.80 40.46 -6.00
CA GLU A 354 -26.46 41.75 -6.26
C GLU A 354 -26.64 42.71 -5.06
N ALA A 355 -25.96 42.52 -3.93
CA ALA A 355 -26.18 43.44 -2.80
C ALA A 355 -24.90 43.90 -2.06
N MET A 356 -23.80 44.16 -2.74
CA MET A 356 -22.71 44.95 -2.17
C MET A 356 -22.60 46.29 -2.92
N ASP A 357 -23.32 47.28 -2.40
CA ASP A 357 -23.18 48.69 -2.79
C ASP A 357 -21.90 49.28 -2.22
N HIS A 358 -20.87 49.40 -3.07
CA HIS A 358 -19.54 49.93 -2.76
C HIS A 358 -19.50 51.47 -2.56
N SER A 359 -20.66 52.16 -2.54
CA SER A 359 -20.71 53.62 -2.48
C SER A 359 -20.67 54.22 -1.09
N LYS A 360 -20.52 53.43 0.01
CA LYS A 360 -20.57 53.92 1.39
C LYS A 360 -19.39 53.55 2.28
N MET A 361 -18.20 53.30 1.72
CA MET A 361 -16.99 53.28 2.52
C MET A 361 -16.32 54.66 2.51
N ASP A 362 -16.51 55.41 3.58
CA ASP A 362 -15.84 56.66 3.86
C ASP A 362 -14.39 56.43 4.30
N HIS A 363 -13.43 56.66 3.38
CA HIS A 363 -11.99 56.50 3.59
C HIS A 363 -11.35 57.61 4.41
N SER A 364 -12.10 58.53 5.02
CA SER A 364 -11.56 59.74 5.69
C SER A 364 -11.17 59.54 7.16
N LYS A 365 -11.24 58.32 7.73
CA LYS A 365 -10.93 58.08 9.16
C LYS A 365 -9.87 57.02 9.48
N MET A 366 -8.96 56.74 8.58
CA MET A 366 -7.75 56.02 8.96
C MET A 366 -6.62 57.01 9.29
N ASN A 367 -6.41 57.22 10.58
CA ASN A 367 -5.37 58.04 11.15
C ASN A 367 -4.03 57.32 11.17
N HIS A 368 -3.09 57.64 10.27
CA HIS A 368 -1.75 57.08 10.11
C HIS A 368 -0.72 57.68 11.08
N SER A 369 -1.08 57.95 12.29
CA SER A 369 -0.09 58.44 13.26
C SER A 369 -0.15 57.59 14.53
N LYS A 370 0.66 56.51 14.55
CA LYS A 370 1.34 55.90 15.71
C LYS A 370 1.89 54.52 15.37
N MET A 371 2.99 54.45 14.64
CA MET A 371 4.01 53.43 14.84
C MET A 371 5.34 54.13 15.03
N ASN A 372 5.71 54.33 16.29
CA ASN A 372 7.06 54.69 16.69
C ASN A 372 7.94 53.46 16.57
N HIS A 373 9.02 53.58 15.84
CA HIS A 373 10.17 52.72 15.93
C HIS A 373 10.90 53.02 17.27
N SER A 374 11.18 51.98 18.04
CA SER A 374 12.28 51.99 19.01
C SER A 374 12.90 50.59 19.05
N GLU A 375 14.16 50.55 18.66
CA GLU A 375 15.27 49.63 18.94
C GLU A 375 15.13 48.18 18.56
#